data_d323b7cfc8514857f95b571a1b96c4cb
#
_entry.id   d323b7cfc8514857f95b571a1b96c4cb
#
_cell.length_a   1.000
_cell.length_b   1.000
_cell.length_c   1.000
_cell.angle_alpha   90.00
_cell.angle_beta   90.00
_cell.angle_gamma   90.00
#
_symmetry.space_group_name_H-M   'P 1'
#
loop_
_entity.id
_entity.type
_entity.pdbx_description
1 polymer ?
#
loop_
_entity_poly.entity_id
_entity_poly.type
_entity_poly.pdbx_seq_one_letter_code
_entity_poly.pdbx_strand_id
1 'polypeptide(L)'
;MIMRPGKPLLLPASPFFIWGSLVAALMGNMLFNIGGMGRAAWLPDLLALTLVFWNVHQPQRVSVGAAFAFGLAMDVHQTALLGQHALAYTVLGFLAVSIHRRLVWFPVTTQAVHVLPLFVLAQALVTAIRVFSGGLFPGWTVVLAPVMTAVLWPIASMLLLAPQRRAHDPDDNRPL
;
A
#
# COMPACT_ATOMS: atom_id res chain seq x y z
N MET A 1 35.69 15.03 11.59
CA MET A 1 34.32 14.46 11.74
C MET A 1 33.77 14.20 10.32
N ILE A 2 33.86 12.97 9.82
CA ILE A 2 33.53 12.65 8.43
C ILE A 2 32.01 12.50 8.37
N MET A 3 31.32 13.52 7.85
CA MET A 3 29.90 13.39 7.52
C MET A 3 29.74 12.32 6.44
N ARG A 4 29.03 11.24 6.78
CA ARG A 4 28.58 10.27 5.78
C ARG A 4 27.68 11.02 4.78
N PRO A 5 27.81 10.77 3.45
CA PRO A 5 26.96 11.39 2.46
C PRO A 5 25.50 11.11 2.85
N GLY A 6 24.78 12.17 3.16
CA GLY A 6 23.40 12.11 3.63
C GLY A 6 22.52 11.40 2.59
N LYS A 7 21.59 10.58 3.06
CA LYS A 7 20.49 10.08 2.20
C LYS A 7 19.87 11.31 1.51
N PRO A 8 19.61 11.25 0.19
CA PRO A 8 19.03 12.39 -0.50
C PRO A 8 17.75 12.82 0.25
N LEU A 9 17.68 14.09 0.61
CA LEU A 9 16.52 14.67 1.27
C LEU A 9 15.33 14.50 0.31
N LEU A 10 14.42 13.62 0.65
CA LEU A 10 13.19 13.47 -0.12
C LEU A 10 12.36 14.74 0.05
N LEU A 11 11.98 15.35 -1.07
CA LEU A 11 11.03 16.45 -1.07
C LEU A 11 9.68 15.94 -0.53
N PRO A 12 8.94 16.75 0.25
CA PRO A 12 7.62 16.35 0.70
C PRO A 12 6.73 16.11 -0.53
N ALA A 13 6.08 14.92 -0.57
CA ALA A 13 5.16 14.60 -1.65
C ALA A 13 4.05 15.63 -1.75
N SER A 14 3.68 16.04 -2.97
CA SER A 14 2.53 16.92 -3.15
C SER A 14 1.23 16.21 -2.72
N PRO A 15 0.30 16.89 -2.05
CA PRO A 15 -0.99 16.28 -1.67
C PRO A 15 -1.74 15.70 -2.87
N PHE A 16 -1.70 16.40 -4.00
CA PHE A 16 -2.33 15.95 -5.25
C PHE A 16 -1.75 14.62 -5.75
N PHE A 17 -0.45 14.42 -5.63
CA PHE A 17 0.18 13.17 -6.02
C PHE A 17 -0.21 12.02 -5.09
N ILE A 18 -0.30 12.26 -3.77
CA ILE A 18 -0.72 11.27 -2.79
C ILE A 18 -2.14 10.78 -3.10
N TRP A 19 -3.09 11.72 -3.18
CA TRP A 19 -4.49 11.38 -3.44
C TRP A 19 -4.71 10.82 -4.85
N GLY A 20 -4.01 11.38 -5.84
CA GLY A 20 -4.05 10.88 -7.22
C GLY A 20 -3.55 9.44 -7.34
N SER A 21 -2.48 9.08 -6.65
CA SER A 21 -1.96 7.71 -6.65
C SER A 21 -2.90 6.72 -5.94
N LEU A 22 -3.59 7.14 -4.86
CA LEU A 22 -4.60 6.33 -4.17
C LEU A 22 -5.82 6.10 -5.06
N VAL A 23 -6.31 7.14 -5.74
CA VAL A 23 -7.41 7.01 -6.69
C VAL A 23 -7.01 6.15 -7.89
N ALA A 24 -5.81 6.32 -8.41
CA ALA A 24 -5.29 5.48 -9.50
C ALA A 24 -5.18 3.99 -9.09
N ALA A 25 -4.74 3.72 -7.86
CA ALA A 25 -4.69 2.35 -7.33
C ALA A 25 -6.09 1.75 -7.15
N LEU A 26 -7.07 2.55 -6.67
CA LEU A 26 -8.46 2.14 -6.60
C LEU A 26 -9.01 1.79 -8.00
N MET A 27 -8.78 2.66 -8.98
CA MET A 27 -9.19 2.41 -10.37
C MET A 27 -8.52 1.15 -10.94
N GLY A 28 -7.24 0.93 -10.65
CA GLY A 28 -6.51 -0.28 -11.02
C GLY A 28 -7.17 -1.55 -10.47
N ASN A 29 -7.51 -1.55 -9.18
CA ASN A 29 -8.24 -2.68 -8.57
C ASN A 29 -9.62 -2.87 -9.21
N MET A 30 -10.34 -1.78 -9.52
CA MET A 30 -11.64 -1.85 -10.20
C MET A 30 -11.52 -2.46 -11.59
N LEU A 31 -10.51 -2.06 -12.38
CA LEU A 31 -10.27 -2.58 -13.72
C LEU A 31 -9.94 -4.08 -13.71
N PHE A 32 -9.15 -4.55 -12.74
CA PHE A 32 -8.87 -5.97 -12.57
C PHE A 32 -10.13 -6.79 -12.32
N ASN A 33 -11.11 -6.23 -11.63
CA ASN A 33 -12.39 -6.90 -11.37
C ASN A 33 -13.33 -6.91 -12.58
N ILE A 34 -13.27 -5.93 -13.48
CA ILE A 34 -14.13 -5.81 -14.67
C ILE A 34 -13.61 -6.68 -15.82
N GLY A 35 -12.31 -6.88 -15.93
CA GLY A 35 -11.63 -7.45 -17.09
C GLY A 35 -11.86 -8.94 -17.38
N GLY A 36 -12.97 -9.53 -16.93
CA GLY A 36 -13.33 -10.93 -17.27
C GLY A 36 -12.46 -12.01 -16.65
N MET A 37 -11.37 -11.66 -15.96
CA MET A 37 -10.55 -12.59 -15.16
C MET A 37 -11.27 -13.01 -13.86
N GLY A 38 -12.57 -12.73 -13.78
CA GLY A 38 -13.50 -13.06 -12.72
C GLY A 38 -12.84 -13.21 -11.36
N ARG A 39 -12.74 -12.13 -10.58
CA ARG A 39 -12.22 -12.16 -9.18
C ARG A 39 -11.10 -13.19 -8.98
N ALA A 40 -10.07 -13.15 -9.80
CA ALA A 40 -8.94 -14.04 -9.63
C ALA A 40 -8.35 -13.77 -8.23
N ALA A 41 -8.59 -14.68 -7.31
CA ALA A 41 -8.28 -14.51 -5.89
C ALA A 41 -6.76 -14.33 -5.61
N TRP A 42 -5.93 -14.48 -6.64
CA TRP A 42 -4.48 -14.30 -6.60
C TRP A 42 -4.00 -12.91 -7.02
N LEU A 43 -4.89 -12.04 -7.54
CA LEU A 43 -4.50 -10.71 -7.99
C LEU A 43 -4.00 -9.84 -6.83
N PRO A 44 -2.93 -9.06 -7.05
CA PRO A 44 -2.40 -8.16 -6.04
C PRO A 44 -3.38 -7.02 -5.74
N ASP A 45 -3.43 -6.60 -4.49
CA ASP A 45 -4.22 -5.47 -4.05
C ASP A 45 -3.39 -4.18 -4.15
N LEU A 46 -3.55 -3.45 -5.27
CA LEU A 46 -2.83 -2.20 -5.52
C LEU A 46 -3.24 -1.10 -4.55
N LEU A 47 -4.49 -1.09 -4.09
CA LEU A 47 -4.97 -0.09 -3.15
C LEU A 47 -4.37 -0.31 -1.76
N ALA A 48 -4.39 -1.56 -1.26
CA ALA A 48 -3.72 -1.92 -0.02
C ALA A 48 -2.22 -1.57 -0.05
N LEU A 49 -1.55 -1.89 -1.17
CA LEU A 49 -0.14 -1.57 -1.41
C LEU A 49 0.13 -0.06 -1.27
N THR A 50 -0.65 0.75 -1.97
CA THR A 50 -0.48 2.21 -1.99
C THR A 50 -0.86 2.85 -0.65
N LEU A 51 -1.90 2.34 0.02
CA LEU A 51 -2.27 2.76 1.37
C LEU A 51 -1.15 2.50 2.38
N VAL A 52 -0.58 1.29 2.40
CA VAL A 52 0.56 0.97 3.29
C VAL A 52 1.75 1.86 2.97
N PHE A 53 2.06 2.06 1.68
CA PHE A 53 3.16 2.92 1.28
C PHE A 53 3.04 4.33 1.86
N TRP A 54 1.87 4.98 1.70
CA TRP A 54 1.67 6.34 2.21
C TRP A 54 1.56 6.40 3.72
N ASN A 55 0.95 5.40 4.37
CA ASN A 55 0.92 5.32 5.83
C ASN A 55 2.32 5.16 6.44
N VAL A 56 3.27 4.55 5.72
CA VAL A 56 4.67 4.43 6.13
C VAL A 56 5.46 5.73 5.88
N HIS A 57 5.28 6.35 4.70
CA HIS A 57 6.10 7.49 4.29
C HIS A 57 5.49 8.85 4.67
N GLN A 58 4.17 8.97 4.74
CA GLN A 58 3.44 10.21 5.04
C GLN A 58 2.26 9.96 6.01
N PRO A 59 2.50 9.42 7.22
CA PRO A 59 1.43 9.02 8.14
C PRO A 59 0.54 10.17 8.60
N GLN A 60 1.04 11.40 8.52
CA GLN A 60 0.26 12.59 8.88
C GLN A 60 -0.75 13.02 7.79
N ARG A 61 -0.54 12.60 6.55
CA ARG A 61 -1.38 12.99 5.40
C ARG A 61 -2.38 11.91 5.00
N VAL A 62 -1.98 10.66 5.11
CA VAL A 62 -2.86 9.51 4.87
C VAL A 62 -3.13 8.85 6.21
N SER A 63 -4.29 9.16 6.75
CA SER A 63 -4.72 8.64 8.04
C SER A 63 -5.48 7.32 7.89
N VAL A 64 -5.68 6.66 9.03
CA VAL A 64 -6.53 5.46 9.13
C VAL A 64 -7.95 5.72 8.60
N GLY A 65 -8.46 6.96 8.73
CA GLY A 65 -9.74 7.37 8.14
C GLY A 65 -9.78 7.33 6.62
N ALA A 66 -8.67 7.67 5.95
CA ALA A 66 -8.56 7.51 4.50
C ALA A 66 -8.62 6.03 4.11
N ALA A 67 -7.93 5.16 4.83
CA ALA A 67 -7.97 3.71 4.58
C ALA A 67 -9.41 3.16 4.74
N PHE A 68 -10.15 3.62 5.74
CA PHE A 68 -11.55 3.28 5.93
C PHE A 68 -12.42 3.73 4.74
N ALA A 69 -12.29 4.99 4.31
CA ALA A 69 -13.07 5.54 3.20
C ALA A 69 -12.80 4.81 1.88
N PHE A 70 -11.53 4.55 1.55
CA PHE A 70 -11.16 3.78 0.37
C PHE A 70 -11.62 2.32 0.46
N GLY A 71 -11.61 1.73 1.66
CA GLY A 71 -12.16 0.41 1.91
C GLY A 71 -13.66 0.33 1.65
N LEU A 72 -14.43 1.34 2.10
CA LEU A 72 -15.86 1.44 1.78
C LEU A 72 -16.12 1.56 0.28
N ALA A 73 -15.33 2.37 -0.43
CA ALA A 73 -15.43 2.48 -1.89
C ALA A 73 -15.18 1.12 -2.57
N MET A 74 -14.24 0.34 -2.05
CA MET A 74 -13.96 -1.00 -2.56
C MET A 74 -15.11 -1.98 -2.28
N ASP A 75 -15.72 -1.92 -1.08
CA ASP A 75 -16.87 -2.74 -0.70
C ASP A 75 -18.07 -2.47 -1.62
N VAL A 76 -18.36 -1.21 -1.91
CA VAL A 76 -19.44 -0.83 -2.85
C VAL A 76 -19.17 -1.35 -4.25
N HIS A 77 -17.93 -1.23 -4.74
CA HIS A 77 -17.57 -1.70 -6.08
C HIS A 77 -17.67 -3.22 -6.21
N GLN A 78 -17.20 -3.95 -5.21
CA GLN A 78 -17.23 -5.42 -5.24
C GLN A 78 -18.57 -6.02 -4.88
N THR A 79 -19.59 -5.19 -4.58
CA THR A 79 -20.88 -5.67 -4.03
C THR A 79 -20.67 -6.61 -2.84
N ALA A 80 -19.61 -6.34 -2.07
CA ALA A 80 -19.27 -7.08 -0.88
C ALA A 80 -20.12 -6.63 0.31
N LEU A 81 -20.00 -7.32 1.44
CA LEU A 81 -20.59 -6.83 2.67
C LEU A 81 -19.92 -5.49 3.03
N LEU A 82 -20.73 -4.45 3.19
CA LEU A 82 -20.23 -3.12 3.59
C LEU A 82 -19.46 -3.23 4.92
N GLY A 83 -18.23 -2.75 4.91
CA GLY A 83 -17.34 -2.82 6.06
C GLY A 83 -16.25 -3.91 5.97
N GLN A 84 -16.33 -4.83 5.00
CA GLN A 84 -15.38 -5.93 4.85
C GLN A 84 -13.96 -5.41 4.52
N HIS A 85 -13.80 -4.65 3.43
CA HIS A 85 -12.52 -4.02 3.07
C HIS A 85 -12.25 -2.79 3.93
N ALA A 86 -13.29 -2.06 4.34
CA ALA A 86 -13.13 -0.90 5.22
C ALA A 86 -12.46 -1.30 6.53
N LEU A 87 -12.89 -2.37 7.19
CA LEU A 87 -12.26 -2.88 8.41
C LEU A 87 -10.83 -3.36 8.16
N ALA A 88 -10.63 -4.17 7.10
CA ALA A 88 -9.33 -4.73 6.76
C ALA A 88 -8.29 -3.62 6.49
N TYR A 89 -8.65 -2.61 5.69
CA TYR A 89 -7.74 -1.50 5.37
C TYR A 89 -7.53 -0.55 6.55
N THR A 90 -8.52 -0.42 7.44
CA THR A 90 -8.38 0.34 8.68
C THR A 90 -7.32 -0.30 9.59
N VAL A 91 -7.42 -1.61 9.80
CA VAL A 91 -6.44 -2.37 10.58
C VAL A 91 -5.07 -2.33 9.92
N LEU A 92 -5.03 -2.52 8.60
CA LEU A 92 -3.81 -2.44 7.79
C LEU A 92 -3.12 -1.09 7.93
N GLY A 93 -3.87 0.01 7.80
CA GLY A 93 -3.36 1.37 7.93
C GLY A 93 -2.85 1.65 9.35
N PHE A 94 -3.60 1.24 10.37
CA PHE A 94 -3.18 1.36 11.77
C PHE A 94 -1.85 0.65 12.04
N LEU A 95 -1.72 -0.60 11.60
CA LEU A 95 -0.48 -1.36 11.75
C LEU A 95 0.68 -0.75 10.97
N ALA A 96 0.44 -0.30 9.74
CA ALA A 96 1.45 0.37 8.93
C ALA A 96 1.99 1.64 9.60
N VAL A 97 1.10 2.47 10.17
CA VAL A 97 1.48 3.65 10.94
C VAL A 97 2.25 3.25 12.21
N SER A 98 1.87 2.15 12.88
CA SER A 98 2.54 1.70 14.11
C SER A 98 3.98 1.27 13.86
N ILE A 99 4.26 0.66 12.71
CA ILE A 99 5.61 0.15 12.38
C ILE A 99 6.43 1.11 11.48
N HIS A 100 5.86 2.22 11.00
CA HIS A 100 6.47 3.08 9.98
C HIS A 100 7.90 3.51 10.30
N ARG A 101 8.17 3.90 11.57
CA ARG A 101 9.50 4.34 12.00
C ARG A 101 10.56 3.27 11.84
N ARG A 102 10.24 2.02 12.15
CA ARG A 102 11.16 0.88 12.02
C ARG A 102 11.35 0.49 10.56
N LEU A 103 10.25 0.51 9.79
CA LEU A 103 10.25 0.06 8.41
C LEU A 103 11.14 0.91 7.51
N VAL A 104 11.13 2.24 7.69
CA VAL A 104 11.95 3.18 6.88
C VAL A 104 13.46 2.98 7.06
N TRP A 105 13.89 2.34 8.14
CA TRP A 105 15.33 2.06 8.38
C TRP A 105 15.86 0.90 7.52
N PHE A 106 14.99 0.03 7.03
CA PHE A 106 15.39 -1.12 6.24
C PHE A 106 15.51 -0.79 4.74
N PRO A 107 16.38 -1.51 4.00
CA PRO A 107 16.38 -1.44 2.54
C PRO A 107 15.04 -1.90 1.98
N VAL A 108 14.66 -1.39 0.79
CA VAL A 108 13.32 -1.60 0.20
C VAL A 108 12.96 -3.09 0.04
N THR A 109 13.94 -3.92 -0.28
CA THR A 109 13.76 -5.38 -0.38
C THR A 109 13.38 -6.02 0.95
N THR A 110 14.04 -5.59 2.04
CA THR A 110 13.72 -6.06 3.39
C THR A 110 12.36 -5.52 3.86
N GLN A 111 11.99 -4.31 3.45
CA GLN A 111 10.66 -3.75 3.70
C GLN A 111 9.57 -4.67 3.14
N ALA A 112 9.74 -5.22 1.93
CA ALA A 112 8.79 -6.13 1.31
C ALA A 112 8.47 -7.35 2.21
N VAL A 113 9.48 -7.89 2.87
CA VAL A 113 9.30 -9.02 3.82
C VAL A 113 8.52 -8.59 5.06
N HIS A 114 8.75 -7.36 5.56
CA HIS A 114 8.07 -6.86 6.74
C HIS A 114 6.62 -6.41 6.49
N VAL A 115 6.28 -6.00 5.26
CA VAL A 115 4.91 -5.64 4.90
C VAL A 115 4.06 -6.85 4.53
N LEU A 116 4.69 -7.97 4.16
CA LEU A 116 3.98 -9.21 3.83
C LEU A 116 2.98 -9.65 4.91
N PRO A 117 3.35 -9.75 6.21
CA PRO A 117 2.41 -10.14 7.26
C PRO A 117 1.22 -9.17 7.40
N LEU A 118 1.41 -7.89 7.08
CA LEU A 118 0.33 -6.91 7.09
C LEU A 118 -0.69 -7.22 6.00
N PHE A 119 -0.22 -7.51 4.79
CA PHE A 119 -1.10 -7.89 3.67
C PHE A 119 -1.78 -9.24 3.92
N VAL A 120 -1.07 -10.21 4.50
CA VAL A 120 -1.65 -11.50 4.90
C VAL A 120 -2.77 -11.29 5.91
N LEU A 121 -2.56 -10.44 6.93
CA LEU A 121 -3.58 -10.14 7.93
C LEU A 121 -4.80 -9.45 7.32
N ALA A 122 -4.59 -8.44 6.46
CA ALA A 122 -5.69 -7.77 5.77
C ALA A 122 -6.51 -8.74 4.92
N GLN A 123 -5.84 -9.61 4.16
CA GLN A 123 -6.49 -10.63 3.35
C GLN A 123 -7.23 -11.67 4.20
N ALA A 124 -6.65 -12.06 5.33
CA ALA A 124 -7.30 -12.97 6.28
C ALA A 124 -8.56 -12.36 6.87
N LEU A 125 -8.56 -11.06 7.23
CA LEU A 125 -9.73 -10.34 7.72
C LEU A 125 -10.84 -10.29 6.67
N VAL A 126 -10.51 -9.91 5.43
CA VAL A 126 -11.47 -9.90 4.31
C VAL A 126 -12.11 -11.28 4.13
N THR A 127 -11.27 -12.32 4.09
CA THR A 127 -11.73 -13.70 3.92
C THR A 127 -12.58 -14.19 5.10
N ALA A 128 -12.16 -13.88 6.31
CA ALA A 128 -12.89 -14.26 7.53
C ALA A 128 -14.28 -13.62 7.57
N ILE A 129 -14.38 -12.30 7.35
CA ILE A 129 -15.67 -11.59 7.32
C ILE A 129 -16.58 -12.21 6.26
N ARG A 130 -16.04 -12.47 5.07
CA ARG A 130 -16.79 -13.09 3.97
C ARG A 130 -17.37 -14.44 4.37
N VAL A 131 -16.57 -15.32 4.95
CA VAL A 131 -16.99 -16.67 5.36
C VAL A 131 -18.00 -16.60 6.50
N PHE A 132 -17.76 -15.76 7.52
CA PHE A 132 -18.72 -15.58 8.63
C PHE A 132 -20.04 -14.99 8.20
N SER A 133 -20.07 -14.22 7.11
CA SER A 133 -21.30 -13.67 6.53
C SER A 133 -22.06 -14.67 5.62
N GLY A 134 -21.66 -15.94 5.62
CA GLY A 134 -22.29 -16.99 4.80
C GLY A 134 -21.78 -17.06 3.35
N GLY A 135 -20.71 -16.31 3.01
CA GLY A 135 -20.07 -16.40 1.71
C GLY A 135 -19.18 -17.64 1.58
N LEU A 136 -18.98 -18.08 0.34
CA LEU A 136 -18.11 -19.22 0.05
C LEU A 136 -16.63 -18.83 0.24
N PHE A 137 -15.84 -19.77 0.74
CA PHE A 137 -14.40 -19.63 0.81
C PHE A 137 -13.81 -19.55 -0.61
N PRO A 138 -13.02 -18.51 -0.93
CA PRO A 138 -12.53 -18.29 -2.30
C PRO A 138 -11.43 -19.25 -2.76
N GLY A 139 -11.11 -20.25 -1.95
CA GLY A 139 -10.07 -21.22 -2.23
C GLY A 139 -8.67 -20.79 -1.74
N TRP A 140 -7.72 -21.72 -1.81
CA TRP A 140 -6.34 -21.48 -1.33
C TRP A 140 -5.54 -20.49 -2.16
N THR A 141 -5.99 -20.18 -3.37
CA THR A 141 -5.38 -19.16 -4.24
C THR A 141 -5.40 -17.77 -3.65
N VAL A 142 -6.29 -17.50 -2.69
CA VAL A 142 -6.37 -16.23 -1.96
C VAL A 142 -5.07 -15.89 -1.20
N VAL A 143 -4.28 -16.90 -0.83
CA VAL A 143 -2.99 -16.71 -0.13
C VAL A 143 -1.93 -16.10 -1.07
N LEU A 144 -2.09 -16.25 -2.39
CA LEU A 144 -1.15 -15.68 -3.36
C LEU A 144 -1.27 -14.16 -3.46
N ALA A 145 -2.46 -13.58 -3.25
CA ALA A 145 -2.69 -12.14 -3.38
C ALA A 145 -1.76 -11.29 -2.47
N PRO A 146 -1.64 -11.54 -1.15
CA PRO A 146 -0.71 -10.79 -0.31
C PRO A 146 0.75 -10.99 -0.68
N VAL A 147 1.13 -12.18 -1.17
CA VAL A 147 2.49 -12.45 -1.66
C VAL A 147 2.78 -11.62 -2.91
N MET A 148 1.87 -11.62 -3.89
CA MET A 148 2.01 -10.79 -5.10
C MET A 148 2.05 -9.31 -4.76
N THR A 149 1.22 -8.86 -3.80
CA THR A 149 1.22 -7.48 -3.32
C THR A 149 2.57 -7.11 -2.69
N ALA A 150 3.16 -7.98 -1.87
CA ALA A 150 4.46 -7.75 -1.25
C ALA A 150 5.62 -7.78 -2.27
N VAL A 151 5.54 -8.63 -3.30
CA VAL A 151 6.52 -8.67 -4.40
C VAL A 151 6.49 -7.37 -5.21
N LEU A 152 5.34 -6.73 -5.34
CA LEU A 152 5.21 -5.42 -6.01
C LEU A 152 5.72 -4.25 -5.16
N TRP A 153 5.99 -4.44 -3.87
CA TRP A 153 6.46 -3.37 -2.97
C TRP A 153 7.67 -2.59 -3.48
N PRO A 154 8.77 -3.24 -3.95
CA PRO A 154 9.93 -2.51 -4.47
C PRO A 154 9.59 -1.64 -5.68
N ILE A 155 8.77 -2.16 -6.60
CA ILE A 155 8.36 -1.45 -7.81
C ILE A 155 7.50 -0.25 -7.44
N ALA A 156 6.50 -0.43 -6.58
CA ALA A 156 5.65 0.65 -6.07
C ALA A 156 6.48 1.72 -5.34
N SER A 157 7.44 1.30 -4.51
CA SER A 157 8.34 2.22 -3.82
C SER A 157 9.18 3.05 -4.79
N MET A 158 9.71 2.45 -5.85
CA MET A 158 10.45 3.17 -6.89
C MET A 158 9.57 4.19 -7.62
N LEU A 159 8.36 3.80 -8.00
CA LEU A 159 7.43 4.66 -8.74
C LEU A 159 6.91 5.82 -7.87
N LEU A 160 6.52 5.54 -6.63
CA LEU A 160 5.93 6.54 -5.73
C LEU A 160 6.97 7.47 -5.12
N LEU A 161 8.24 7.05 -5.00
CA LEU A 161 9.34 7.90 -4.56
C LEU A 161 9.97 8.69 -5.72
N ALA A 162 9.78 8.28 -6.98
CA ALA A 162 10.40 8.93 -8.14
C ALA A 162 10.22 10.46 -8.16
N PRO A 163 8.99 11.01 -8.00
CA PRO A 163 8.78 12.45 -8.04
C PRO A 163 9.30 13.19 -6.79
N GLN A 164 9.66 12.47 -5.75
CA GLN A 164 10.19 13.04 -4.49
C GLN A 164 11.72 13.08 -4.45
N ARG A 165 12.38 12.42 -5.41
CA ARG A 165 13.84 12.42 -5.50
C ARG A 165 14.30 13.75 -6.06
N ARG A 166 15.11 14.49 -5.29
CA ARG A 166 15.79 15.68 -5.79
C ARG A 166 16.76 15.28 -6.90
N ALA A 167 16.74 16.00 -8.02
CA ALA A 167 17.83 15.91 -9.00
C ALA A 167 19.15 16.23 -8.27
N HIS A 168 20.18 15.44 -8.55
CA HIS A 168 21.52 15.72 -8.02
C HIS A 168 21.96 17.09 -8.53
N ASP A 169 22.22 18.03 -7.61
CA ASP A 169 22.73 19.35 -7.97
C ASP A 169 24.24 19.20 -8.30
N PRO A 170 24.64 19.46 -9.56
CA PRO A 170 26.04 19.34 -9.95
C PRO A 170 26.96 20.33 -9.24
N ASP A 171 26.43 21.37 -8.60
CA ASP A 171 27.18 22.39 -7.90
C ASP A 171 27.48 22.04 -6.42
N ASP A 172 26.91 20.97 -5.86
CA ASP A 172 27.17 20.51 -4.48
C ASP A 172 28.65 20.12 -4.23
N ASN A 173 29.45 19.94 -5.28
CA ASN A 173 30.87 19.56 -5.22
C ASN A 173 31.82 20.72 -5.57
N ARG A 174 31.38 21.97 -5.70
CA ARG A 174 32.30 23.10 -5.88
C ARG A 174 32.91 23.47 -4.53
N PRO A 175 34.25 23.33 -4.36
CA PRO A 175 34.95 23.91 -3.21
C PRO A 175 34.79 25.42 -3.27
N LEU A 176 34.47 26.04 -2.13
CA LEU A 176 34.49 27.49 -1.92
C LEU A 176 35.92 28.01 -2.03
#